data_6604d84904a70f848d46a9296f14c3e4
#
_entry.id   6604d84904a70f848d46a9296f14c3e4
#
_cell.length_a   1.000
_cell.length_b   1.000
_cell.length_c   1.000
_cell.angle_alpha   90.00
_cell.angle_beta   90.00
_cell.angle_gamma   90.00
#
_symmetry.space_group_name_H-M   'P 1'
#
loop_
_entity.id
_entity.type
_entity.pdbx_description
1 polymer ?
#
loop_
_entity_poly.entity_id
_entity_poly.type
_entity_poly.pdbx_seq_one_letter_code
_entity_poly.pdbx_strand_id
1 'polypeptide(L)'
;LRRQRQMCIRDSSQRQATKDAGTIAGLNVKRIINEPTAASLAYGIDKEDDQKIMVYDLGGGTFDISILELGDGVFEVKSTNGDTHLGGDDFDHVLIDYMAEAFKAEHNVDLRKDPMALQRLKEAAEKAKIELSSSTTTEINLPYIMPIDGIPQHLVMTLTRAKFEQLCDHLIHKTIEPCKVALRDAGLDAKQIDEVILVGGSTRIPAIQKIVEEFFGKTPNRSVNPDEVVAIGAAIQGGVLTGEVKDVPVSYTHLRAHETGRNLV
;
A
#
# COMPACT_ATOMS: atom_id res chain seq x y z
N LEU A 1 -6.93 23.36 -15.20
CA LEU A 1 -5.59 23.96 -15.30
C LEU A 1 -5.05 24.46 -13.94
N ARG A 2 -5.86 25.15 -13.09
CA ARG A 2 -5.42 25.59 -11.75
C ARG A 2 -5.21 24.43 -10.76
N ARG A 3 -6.02 23.37 -10.81
CA ARG A 3 -5.88 22.20 -9.92
C ARG A 3 -4.62 21.38 -10.22
N GLN A 4 -4.26 21.23 -11.50
CA GLN A 4 -3.02 20.56 -11.90
C GLN A 4 -1.76 21.33 -11.48
N ARG A 5 -1.77 22.67 -11.59
CA ARG A 5 -0.66 23.49 -11.08
C ARG A 5 -0.45 23.36 -9.56
N GLN A 6 -1.54 23.26 -8.78
CA GLN A 6 -1.43 23.09 -7.33
C GLN A 6 -0.90 21.72 -6.94
N MET A 7 -1.21 20.65 -7.69
CA MET A 7 -0.67 19.31 -7.46
C MET A 7 0.84 19.25 -7.72
N CYS A 8 1.32 19.80 -8.84
CA CYS A 8 2.74 19.81 -9.18
C CYS A 8 3.59 20.63 -8.19
N ILE A 9 3.06 21.76 -7.66
CA ILE A 9 3.77 22.59 -6.68
C ILE A 9 3.87 21.87 -5.32
N ARG A 10 2.84 21.16 -4.90
CA ARG A 10 2.86 20.35 -3.66
C ARG A 10 3.86 19.20 -3.77
N ASP A 11 3.90 18.51 -4.89
CA ASP A 11 4.83 17.41 -5.15
C ASP A 11 6.29 17.87 -5.07
N SER A 12 6.64 19.01 -5.67
CA SER A 12 8.01 19.53 -5.61
C SER A 12 8.42 19.97 -4.20
N SER A 13 7.53 20.52 -3.40
CA SER A 13 7.82 20.95 -2.02
C SER A 13 7.97 19.76 -1.07
N GLN A 14 7.18 18.72 -1.20
CA GLN A 14 7.29 17.48 -0.42
C GLN A 14 8.60 16.75 -0.73
N ARG A 15 9.00 16.66 -2.01
CA ARG A 15 10.25 16.09 -2.43
C ARG A 15 11.46 16.86 -1.89
N GLN A 16 11.40 18.19 -1.93
CA GLN A 16 12.46 19.01 -1.35
C GLN A 16 12.54 18.80 0.16
N ALA A 17 11.43 18.75 0.87
CA ALA A 17 11.39 18.48 2.31
C ALA A 17 12.00 17.10 2.65
N THR A 18 11.73 16.07 1.86
CA THR A 18 12.34 14.74 2.03
C THR A 18 13.85 14.78 1.81
N LYS A 19 14.32 15.51 0.78
CA LYS A 19 15.74 15.71 0.53
C LYS A 19 16.42 16.46 1.67
N ASP A 20 15.78 17.52 2.15
CA ASP A 20 16.29 18.34 3.25
C ASP A 20 16.36 17.53 4.56
N ALA A 21 15.36 16.71 4.84
CA ALA A 21 15.35 15.80 5.99
C ALA A 21 16.55 14.83 5.95
N GLY A 22 16.83 14.23 4.80
CA GLY A 22 18.02 13.39 4.61
C GLY A 22 19.32 14.16 4.83
N THR A 23 19.41 15.37 4.32
CA THR A 23 20.61 16.24 4.50
C THR A 23 20.76 16.63 5.97
N ILE A 24 19.68 17.00 6.67
CA ILE A 24 19.68 17.32 8.11
C ILE A 24 20.15 16.11 8.94
N ALA A 25 19.74 14.90 8.53
CA ALA A 25 20.20 13.65 9.16
C ALA A 25 21.67 13.30 8.83
N GLY A 26 22.40 14.14 8.11
CA GLY A 26 23.80 13.92 7.73
C GLY A 26 24.00 12.98 6.54
N LEU A 27 22.95 12.66 5.80
CA LEU A 27 23.02 11.79 4.63
C LEU A 27 23.35 12.58 3.36
N ASN A 28 24.14 11.97 2.47
CA ASN A 28 24.39 12.51 1.14
C ASN A 28 23.32 12.03 0.17
N VAL A 29 22.22 12.78 0.07
CA VAL A 29 21.07 12.43 -0.78
C VAL A 29 21.46 12.61 -2.26
N LYS A 30 21.63 11.51 -2.97
CA LYS A 30 21.96 11.50 -4.40
C LYS A 30 20.75 11.78 -5.27
N ARG A 31 19.63 11.14 -4.99
CA ARG A 31 18.37 11.23 -5.75
C ARG A 31 17.18 10.86 -4.89
N ILE A 32 16.01 11.35 -5.24
CA ILE A 32 14.72 10.90 -4.75
C ILE A 32 14.04 10.12 -5.86
N ILE A 33 13.50 8.96 -5.53
CA ILE A 33 12.71 8.10 -6.42
C ILE A 33 11.31 7.95 -5.85
N ASN A 34 10.30 7.85 -6.70
CA ASN A 34 8.93 7.57 -6.27
C ASN A 34 8.76 6.09 -5.98
N GLU A 35 7.91 5.75 -5.00
CA GLU A 35 7.61 4.38 -4.60
C GLU A 35 7.18 3.47 -5.76
N PRO A 36 6.20 3.84 -6.62
CA PRO A 36 5.81 2.97 -7.73
C PRO A 36 6.92 2.74 -8.74
N THR A 37 7.78 3.76 -9.00
CA THR A 37 8.93 3.60 -9.88
C THR A 37 9.98 2.69 -9.25
N ALA A 38 10.24 2.84 -7.95
CA ALA A 38 11.16 1.95 -7.24
C ALA A 38 10.65 0.51 -7.24
N ALA A 39 9.36 0.30 -6.94
CA ALA A 39 8.75 -1.02 -7.00
C ALA A 39 8.90 -1.64 -8.39
N SER A 40 8.61 -0.90 -9.45
CA SER A 40 8.75 -1.38 -10.83
C SER A 40 10.19 -1.73 -11.19
N LEU A 41 11.18 -0.98 -10.72
CA LEU A 41 12.60 -1.33 -10.87
C LEU A 41 12.94 -2.67 -10.23
N ALA A 42 12.41 -2.94 -9.03
CA ALA A 42 12.66 -4.22 -8.35
C ALA A 42 12.07 -5.42 -9.09
N TYR A 43 10.95 -5.24 -9.78
CA TYR A 43 10.29 -6.29 -10.57
C TYR A 43 10.77 -6.36 -12.04
N GLY A 44 11.31 -5.28 -12.59
CA GLY A 44 11.55 -5.10 -14.01
C GLY A 44 12.98 -5.25 -14.48
N ILE A 45 13.89 -5.72 -13.63
CA ILE A 45 15.34 -5.77 -13.94
C ILE A 45 15.63 -6.63 -15.19
N ASP A 46 14.82 -7.65 -15.45
CA ASP A 46 15.07 -8.62 -16.51
C ASP A 46 14.15 -8.44 -17.73
N LYS A 47 13.41 -7.33 -17.84
CA LYS A 47 12.40 -7.15 -18.87
C LYS A 47 12.84 -6.10 -19.92
N GLU A 48 13.15 -6.60 -21.11
CA GLU A 48 13.56 -5.81 -22.28
C GLU A 48 12.37 -5.28 -23.09
N ASP A 49 11.15 -5.80 -22.85
CA ASP A 49 9.97 -5.50 -23.64
C ASP A 49 9.17 -4.31 -23.09
N ASP A 50 8.49 -3.59 -23.99
CA ASP A 50 7.53 -2.56 -23.63
C ASP A 50 6.37 -3.16 -22.83
N GLN A 51 6.11 -2.65 -21.64
CA GLN A 51 5.09 -3.18 -20.72
C GLN A 51 4.28 -2.09 -20.05
N LYS A 52 3.00 -2.38 -19.84
CA LYS A 52 2.09 -1.59 -19.01
C LYS A 52 1.93 -2.25 -17.66
N ILE A 53 2.39 -1.58 -16.62
CA ILE A 53 2.48 -2.10 -15.27
C ILE A 53 1.51 -1.34 -14.38
N MET A 54 0.70 -2.08 -13.62
CA MET A 54 -0.10 -1.52 -12.53
C MET A 54 0.61 -1.79 -11.21
N VAL A 55 0.93 -0.73 -10.49
CA VAL A 55 1.42 -0.83 -9.11
C VAL A 55 0.24 -0.60 -8.18
N TYR A 56 -0.10 -1.62 -7.40
CA TYR A 56 -1.16 -1.62 -6.41
C TYR A 56 -0.53 -1.60 -5.02
N ASP A 57 -0.48 -0.42 -4.41
CA ASP A 57 0.18 -0.19 -3.13
C ASP A 57 -0.86 0.01 -2.03
N LEU A 58 -1.04 -1.01 -1.18
CA LEU A 58 -1.90 -0.97 -0.01
C LEU A 58 -1.06 -1.07 1.25
N GLY A 59 -0.72 0.08 1.78
CA GLY A 59 0.08 0.24 2.99
C GLY A 59 -0.75 0.16 4.28
N GLY A 60 -0.19 0.70 5.37
CA GLY A 60 -0.88 0.78 6.67
C GLY A 60 -2.00 1.81 6.69
N GLY A 61 -1.79 3.00 6.13
CA GLY A 61 -2.73 4.12 6.21
C GLY A 61 -3.22 4.67 4.87
N THR A 62 -2.59 4.30 3.75
CA THR A 62 -2.93 4.80 2.40
C THR A 62 -3.01 3.67 1.39
N PHE A 63 -3.81 3.93 0.38
CA PHE A 63 -3.93 3.10 -0.81
C PHE A 63 -3.59 3.93 -2.04
N ASP A 64 -2.59 3.51 -2.80
CA ASP A 64 -2.12 4.19 -4.00
C ASP A 64 -2.09 3.24 -5.19
N ILE A 65 -2.58 3.73 -6.32
CA ILE A 65 -2.54 3.06 -7.61
C ILE A 65 -1.73 3.90 -8.59
N SER A 66 -0.80 3.26 -9.29
CA SER A 66 -0.04 3.90 -10.36
C SER A 66 0.01 3.00 -11.59
N ILE A 67 -0.27 3.57 -12.75
CA ILE A 67 -0.07 2.91 -14.03
C ILE A 67 1.20 3.47 -14.66
N LEU A 68 2.14 2.57 -14.95
CA LEU A 68 3.40 2.89 -15.59
C LEU A 68 3.49 2.18 -16.93
N GLU A 69 4.15 2.81 -17.87
CA GLU A 69 4.59 2.21 -19.13
C GLU A 69 6.11 2.13 -19.11
N LEU A 70 6.64 0.94 -19.33
CA LEU A 70 8.05 0.70 -19.56
C LEU A 70 8.24 0.63 -21.08
N GLY A 71 9.11 1.46 -21.62
CA GLY A 71 9.46 1.47 -23.03
C GLY A 71 10.87 2.04 -23.22
N ASP A 72 11.65 1.48 -24.12
CA ASP A 72 13.03 1.90 -24.39
C ASP A 72 13.90 2.10 -23.12
N GLY A 73 13.67 1.30 -22.11
CA GLY A 73 14.37 1.41 -20.82
C GLY A 73 13.96 2.61 -19.97
N VAL A 74 12.80 3.22 -20.23
CA VAL A 74 12.27 4.38 -19.50
C VAL A 74 10.93 4.02 -18.86
N PHE A 75 10.78 4.34 -17.56
CA PHE A 75 9.48 4.27 -16.90
C PHE A 75 8.73 5.61 -17.03
N GLU A 76 7.56 5.56 -17.64
CA GLU A 76 6.64 6.71 -17.72
C GLU A 76 5.42 6.44 -16.85
N VAL A 77 5.11 7.37 -15.91
CA VAL A 77 3.86 7.29 -15.12
C VAL A 77 2.72 7.87 -15.95
N LYS A 78 1.77 7.02 -16.36
CA LYS A 78 0.61 7.42 -17.19
C LYS A 78 -0.51 8.01 -16.35
N SER A 79 -0.77 7.43 -15.17
CA SER A 79 -1.79 7.91 -14.24
C SER A 79 -1.50 7.45 -12.82
N THR A 80 -2.05 8.17 -11.85
CA THR A 80 -2.07 7.80 -10.43
C THR A 80 -3.42 8.12 -9.84
N ASN A 81 -3.87 7.27 -8.91
CA ASN A 81 -5.06 7.51 -8.10
C ASN A 81 -4.88 6.84 -6.74
N GLY A 82 -5.80 7.04 -5.79
CA GLY A 82 -5.70 6.40 -4.50
C GLY A 82 -6.73 6.91 -3.50
N ASP A 83 -6.63 6.40 -2.27
CA ASP A 83 -7.39 6.84 -1.12
C ASP A 83 -6.43 7.03 0.06
N THR A 84 -6.28 8.27 0.52
CA THR A 84 -5.39 8.64 1.64
C THR A 84 -5.92 8.22 3.00
N HIS A 85 -7.11 7.61 3.06
CA HIS A 85 -7.79 7.13 4.25
C HIS A 85 -8.26 5.68 4.07
N LEU A 86 -7.47 4.87 3.39
CA LEU A 86 -7.70 3.44 3.21
C LEU A 86 -6.37 2.70 3.33
N GLY A 87 -6.24 1.88 4.35
CA GLY A 87 -5.04 1.10 4.61
C GLY A 87 -5.25 0.00 5.62
N GLY A 88 -4.17 -0.66 6.02
CA GLY A 88 -4.18 -1.74 7.01
C GLY A 88 -4.81 -1.36 8.35
N ASP A 89 -4.69 -0.08 8.73
CA ASP A 89 -5.26 0.46 9.98
C ASP A 89 -6.80 0.41 9.97
N ASP A 90 -7.44 0.56 8.79
CA ASP A 90 -8.90 0.45 8.68
C ASP A 90 -9.37 -0.98 8.91
N PHE A 91 -8.62 -1.97 8.40
CA PHE A 91 -8.88 -3.38 8.69
C PHE A 91 -8.72 -3.70 10.17
N ASP A 92 -7.71 -3.11 10.83
CA ASP A 92 -7.51 -3.25 12.27
C ASP A 92 -8.66 -2.62 13.05
N HIS A 93 -9.16 -1.45 12.65
CA HIS A 93 -10.32 -0.81 13.28
C HIS A 93 -11.57 -1.68 13.22
N VAL A 94 -11.84 -2.34 12.09
CA VAL A 94 -12.96 -3.29 11.97
C VAL A 94 -12.82 -4.44 12.98
N LEU A 95 -11.61 -4.96 13.17
CA LEU A 95 -11.37 -6.02 14.16
C LEU A 95 -11.48 -5.52 15.60
N ILE A 96 -10.99 -4.30 15.88
CA ILE A 96 -11.13 -3.65 17.20
C ILE A 96 -12.61 -3.54 17.54
N ASP A 97 -13.41 -3.03 16.61
CA ASP A 97 -14.86 -2.89 16.82
C ASP A 97 -15.54 -4.24 17.02
N TYR A 98 -15.18 -5.25 16.25
CA TYR A 98 -15.70 -6.60 16.39
C TYR A 98 -15.39 -7.21 17.78
N MET A 99 -14.15 -7.09 18.25
CA MET A 99 -13.73 -7.56 19.58
C MET A 99 -14.42 -6.80 20.70
N ALA A 100 -14.51 -5.48 20.58
CA ALA A 100 -15.13 -4.62 21.59
C ALA A 100 -16.65 -4.86 21.71
N GLU A 101 -17.35 -5.06 20.59
CA GLU A 101 -18.77 -5.37 20.61
C GLU A 101 -19.05 -6.79 21.16
N ALA A 102 -18.19 -7.77 20.89
CA ALA A 102 -18.28 -9.10 21.48
C ALA A 102 -18.16 -9.03 23.00
N PHE A 103 -17.15 -8.32 23.52
CA PHE A 103 -16.96 -8.13 24.97
C PHE A 103 -18.13 -7.37 25.60
N LYS A 104 -18.60 -6.31 24.93
CA LYS A 104 -19.72 -5.51 25.40
C LYS A 104 -21.02 -6.30 25.46
N ALA A 105 -21.25 -7.22 24.54
CA ALA A 105 -22.43 -8.10 24.56
C ALA A 105 -22.44 -9.02 25.79
N GLU A 106 -21.28 -9.46 26.26
CA GLU A 106 -21.13 -10.35 27.41
C GLU A 106 -21.12 -9.60 28.75
N HIS A 107 -20.39 -8.48 28.80
CA HIS A 107 -20.08 -7.78 30.04
C HIS A 107 -20.76 -6.41 30.18
N ASN A 108 -21.45 -5.92 29.15
CA ASN A 108 -22.06 -4.58 29.10
C ASN A 108 -21.06 -3.42 29.32
N VAL A 109 -19.77 -3.64 29.00
CA VAL A 109 -18.66 -2.67 29.11
C VAL A 109 -17.98 -2.50 27.77
N ASP A 110 -17.75 -1.25 27.35
CA ASP A 110 -17.07 -0.93 26.10
C ASP A 110 -15.58 -0.71 26.33
N LEU A 111 -14.75 -1.67 25.90
CA LEU A 111 -13.29 -1.65 26.02
C LEU A 111 -12.64 -0.46 25.30
N ARG A 112 -13.29 0.12 24.30
CA ARG A 112 -12.76 1.27 23.53
C ARG A 112 -12.68 2.55 24.36
N LYS A 113 -13.36 2.61 25.49
CA LYS A 113 -13.35 3.76 26.41
C LYS A 113 -12.18 3.78 27.36
N ASP A 114 -11.49 2.64 27.52
CA ASP A 114 -10.29 2.55 28.33
C ASP A 114 -9.04 2.58 27.42
N PRO A 115 -8.12 3.54 27.60
CA PRO A 115 -6.96 3.67 26.72
C PRO A 115 -6.01 2.44 26.76
N MET A 116 -5.90 1.76 27.91
CA MET A 116 -5.03 0.59 28.03
C MET A 116 -5.66 -0.63 27.35
N ALA A 117 -6.96 -0.84 27.52
CA ALA A 117 -7.68 -1.90 26.84
C ALA A 117 -7.68 -1.66 25.31
N LEU A 118 -7.93 -0.41 24.87
CA LEU A 118 -7.90 -0.04 23.46
C LEU A 118 -6.53 -0.31 22.83
N GLN A 119 -5.43 0.00 23.52
CA GLN A 119 -4.08 -0.27 23.01
C GLN A 119 -3.85 -1.77 22.80
N ARG A 120 -4.29 -2.59 23.76
CA ARG A 120 -4.20 -4.05 23.65
C ARG A 120 -5.09 -4.63 22.56
N LEU A 121 -6.27 -4.04 22.33
CA LEU A 121 -7.12 -4.39 21.19
C LEU A 121 -6.46 -4.09 19.85
N LYS A 122 -5.78 -2.94 19.73
CA LYS A 122 -5.03 -2.57 18.51
C LYS A 122 -3.93 -3.58 18.19
N GLU A 123 -3.11 -3.90 19.16
CA GLU A 123 -2.03 -4.90 19.02
C GLU A 123 -2.57 -6.28 18.65
N ALA A 124 -3.68 -6.69 19.26
CA ALA A 124 -4.31 -7.97 18.96
C ALA A 124 -4.97 -7.98 17.56
N ALA A 125 -5.56 -6.87 17.13
CA ALA A 125 -6.17 -6.73 15.81
C ALA A 125 -5.11 -6.83 14.70
N GLU A 126 -4.03 -6.07 14.81
CA GLU A 126 -2.91 -6.10 13.87
C GLU A 126 -2.29 -7.51 13.79
N LYS A 127 -2.02 -8.12 14.96
CA LYS A 127 -1.50 -9.48 15.02
C LYS A 127 -2.44 -10.48 14.34
N ALA A 128 -3.74 -10.42 14.64
CA ALA A 128 -4.75 -11.30 14.05
C ALA A 128 -4.83 -11.12 12.53
N LYS A 129 -4.82 -9.87 12.02
CA LYS A 129 -4.78 -9.56 10.59
C LYS A 129 -3.57 -10.21 9.90
N ILE A 130 -2.39 -10.08 10.49
CA ILE A 130 -1.14 -10.67 9.97
C ILE A 130 -1.24 -12.19 9.95
N GLU A 131 -1.65 -12.82 11.05
CA GLU A 131 -1.77 -14.28 11.15
C GLU A 131 -2.80 -14.84 10.18
N LEU A 132 -3.94 -14.17 9.99
CA LEU A 132 -4.99 -14.58 9.04
C LEU A 132 -4.59 -14.42 7.57
N SER A 133 -3.50 -13.73 7.26
CA SER A 133 -2.94 -13.71 5.91
C SER A 133 -2.31 -15.06 5.52
N SER A 134 -1.82 -15.84 6.49
CA SER A 134 -1.21 -17.16 6.25
C SER A 134 -2.05 -18.32 6.81
N SER A 135 -2.78 -18.10 7.92
CA SER A 135 -3.58 -19.12 8.60
C SER A 135 -5.09 -18.96 8.31
N THR A 136 -5.86 -20.03 8.41
CA THR A 136 -7.32 -19.97 8.26
C THR A 136 -8.04 -19.53 9.54
N THR A 137 -7.36 -19.64 10.68
CA THR A 137 -7.88 -19.28 12.01
C THR A 137 -6.77 -18.68 12.85
N THR A 138 -7.14 -17.82 13.79
CA THR A 138 -6.26 -17.30 14.85
C THR A 138 -7.00 -17.24 16.17
N GLU A 139 -6.28 -17.37 17.27
CA GLU A 139 -6.80 -17.20 18.63
C GLU A 139 -6.41 -15.82 19.15
N ILE A 140 -7.40 -15.05 19.57
CA ILE A 140 -7.21 -13.77 20.26
C ILE A 140 -7.37 -14.08 21.76
N ASN A 141 -6.31 -13.86 22.52
CA ASN A 141 -6.29 -14.12 23.96
C ASN A 141 -5.69 -12.90 24.68
N LEU A 142 -6.57 -12.14 25.32
CA LEU A 142 -6.22 -10.94 26.09
C LEU A 142 -6.60 -11.13 27.56
N PRO A 143 -5.73 -11.79 28.35
CA PRO A 143 -5.97 -12.01 29.76
C PRO A 143 -5.94 -10.68 30.51
N TYR A 144 -6.81 -10.56 31.54
CA TYR A 144 -6.90 -9.38 32.40
C TYR A 144 -7.06 -8.07 31.59
N ILE A 145 -7.96 -8.10 30.60
CA ILE A 145 -8.16 -6.94 29.71
C ILE A 145 -8.71 -5.74 30.46
N MET A 146 -9.63 -6.00 31.40
CA MET A 146 -10.26 -4.99 32.22
C MET A 146 -10.83 -5.61 33.52
N PRO A 147 -10.76 -4.96 34.70
CA PRO A 147 -11.55 -5.35 35.86
C PRO A 147 -12.98 -4.82 35.77
N ILE A 148 -13.95 -5.67 36.11
CA ILE A 148 -15.36 -5.29 36.28
C ILE A 148 -15.76 -5.63 37.71
N ASP A 149 -16.24 -4.65 38.46
CA ASP A 149 -16.57 -4.79 39.89
C ASP A 149 -15.41 -5.42 40.73
N GLY A 150 -14.17 -5.08 40.37
CA GLY A 150 -12.96 -5.60 41.01
C GLY A 150 -12.56 -7.01 40.57
N ILE A 151 -13.32 -7.66 39.67
CA ILE A 151 -13.02 -9.00 39.14
C ILE A 151 -12.35 -8.84 37.75
N PRO A 152 -11.13 -9.39 37.59
CA PRO A 152 -10.45 -9.36 36.29
C PRO A 152 -11.24 -10.12 35.22
N GLN A 153 -11.47 -9.49 34.08
CA GLN A 153 -12.09 -10.11 32.91
C GLN A 153 -11.06 -10.39 31.82
N HIS A 154 -11.37 -11.36 30.97
CA HIS A 154 -10.53 -11.81 29.87
C HIS A 154 -11.31 -11.70 28.57
N LEU A 155 -10.62 -11.39 27.47
CA LEU A 155 -11.20 -11.55 26.15
C LEU A 155 -10.50 -12.72 25.45
N VAL A 156 -11.21 -13.79 25.23
CA VAL A 156 -10.73 -14.97 24.50
C VAL A 156 -11.72 -15.32 23.41
N MET A 157 -11.23 -15.33 22.16
CA MET A 157 -12.06 -15.67 21.01
C MET A 157 -11.24 -16.25 19.86
N THR A 158 -11.87 -17.08 19.05
CA THR A 158 -11.29 -17.58 17.80
C THR A 158 -11.85 -16.77 16.64
N LEU A 159 -10.97 -16.26 15.80
CA LEU A 159 -11.33 -15.55 14.59
C LEU A 159 -10.91 -16.37 13.37
N THR A 160 -11.84 -16.58 12.42
CA THR A 160 -11.54 -17.24 11.15
C THR A 160 -11.25 -16.22 10.06
N ARG A 161 -10.40 -16.59 9.07
CA ARG A 161 -10.17 -15.77 7.88
C ARG A 161 -11.47 -15.40 7.17
N ALA A 162 -12.38 -16.36 7.00
CA ALA A 162 -13.67 -16.12 6.37
C ALA A 162 -14.49 -15.04 7.10
N LYS A 163 -14.46 -15.05 8.44
CA LYS A 163 -15.14 -14.01 9.24
C LYS A 163 -14.46 -12.66 9.11
N PHE A 164 -13.13 -12.62 9.13
CA PHE A 164 -12.35 -11.40 8.90
C PHE A 164 -12.66 -10.79 7.53
N GLU A 165 -12.59 -11.59 6.46
CA GLU A 165 -12.89 -11.15 5.09
C GLU A 165 -14.33 -10.64 4.96
N GLN A 166 -15.31 -11.34 5.60
CA GLN A 166 -16.70 -10.88 5.65
C GLN A 166 -16.84 -9.50 6.32
N LEU A 167 -16.17 -9.29 7.45
CA LEU A 167 -16.21 -8.01 8.18
C LEU A 167 -15.60 -6.87 7.36
N CYS A 168 -14.54 -7.17 6.63
CA CYS A 168 -13.76 -6.19 5.85
C CYS A 168 -14.17 -6.08 4.38
N ASP A 169 -15.23 -6.78 3.94
CA ASP A 169 -15.66 -6.85 2.53
C ASP A 169 -15.81 -5.47 1.88
N HIS A 170 -16.40 -4.53 2.60
CA HIS A 170 -16.60 -3.16 2.13
C HIS A 170 -15.27 -2.41 1.89
N LEU A 171 -14.22 -2.66 2.69
CA LEU A 171 -12.89 -2.09 2.49
C LEU A 171 -12.19 -2.72 1.30
N ILE A 172 -12.30 -4.04 1.15
CA ILE A 172 -11.73 -4.79 0.04
C ILE A 172 -12.29 -4.27 -1.29
N HIS A 173 -13.61 -4.14 -1.41
CA HIS A 173 -14.26 -3.62 -2.62
C HIS A 173 -13.96 -2.15 -2.89
N LYS A 174 -13.76 -1.34 -1.85
CA LYS A 174 -13.41 0.08 -1.98
C LYS A 174 -12.10 0.29 -2.75
N THR A 175 -11.19 -0.66 -2.73
CA THR A 175 -9.90 -0.56 -3.46
C THR A 175 -10.07 -0.59 -4.99
N ILE A 176 -11.17 -1.09 -5.51
CA ILE A 176 -11.37 -1.26 -6.97
C ILE A 176 -11.72 0.05 -7.67
N GLU A 177 -12.39 0.97 -6.99
CA GLU A 177 -12.78 2.24 -7.63
C GLU A 177 -11.58 3.11 -8.03
N PRO A 178 -10.54 3.32 -7.21
CA PRO A 178 -9.32 3.98 -7.65
C PRO A 178 -8.63 3.29 -8.84
N CYS A 179 -8.68 1.94 -8.93
CA CYS A 179 -8.15 1.21 -10.07
C CYS A 179 -8.87 1.57 -11.37
N LYS A 180 -10.21 1.63 -11.35
CA LYS A 180 -11.03 2.03 -12.51
C LYS A 180 -10.73 3.47 -12.94
N VAL A 181 -10.58 4.38 -11.96
CA VAL A 181 -10.27 5.78 -12.25
C VAL A 181 -8.89 5.89 -12.90
N ALA A 182 -7.87 5.22 -12.34
CA ALA A 182 -6.52 5.24 -12.90
C ALA A 182 -6.47 4.67 -14.32
N LEU A 183 -7.17 3.56 -14.59
CA LEU A 183 -7.28 2.99 -15.95
C LEU A 183 -7.92 3.97 -16.92
N ARG A 184 -9.05 4.59 -16.53
CA ARG A 184 -9.72 5.58 -17.36
C ARG A 184 -8.83 6.78 -17.67
N ASP A 185 -8.10 7.28 -16.68
CA ASP A 185 -7.24 8.46 -16.82
C ASP A 185 -5.99 8.14 -17.67
N ALA A 186 -5.54 6.88 -17.68
CA ALA A 186 -4.50 6.37 -18.59
C ALA A 186 -5.02 6.04 -20.00
N GLY A 187 -6.35 6.01 -20.21
CA GLY A 187 -6.96 5.60 -21.48
C GLY A 187 -6.80 4.10 -21.76
N LEU A 188 -6.74 3.27 -20.72
CA LEU A 188 -6.49 1.83 -20.79
C LEU A 188 -7.65 1.02 -20.20
N ASP A 189 -7.80 -0.19 -20.72
CA ASP A 189 -8.64 -1.23 -20.13
C ASP A 189 -7.81 -2.15 -19.21
N ALA A 190 -8.43 -2.79 -18.23
CA ALA A 190 -7.77 -3.72 -17.31
C ALA A 190 -7.01 -4.85 -18.04
N LYS A 191 -7.52 -5.31 -19.19
CA LYS A 191 -6.89 -6.37 -20.02
C LYS A 191 -5.60 -5.92 -20.70
N GLN A 192 -5.39 -4.61 -20.85
CA GLN A 192 -4.19 -4.03 -21.47
C GLN A 192 -3.04 -3.84 -20.49
N ILE A 193 -3.28 -4.06 -19.20
CA ILE A 193 -2.23 -4.11 -18.20
C ILE A 193 -1.50 -5.45 -18.37
N ASP A 194 -0.19 -5.40 -18.60
CA ASP A 194 0.64 -6.59 -18.80
C ASP A 194 0.96 -7.25 -17.46
N GLU A 195 1.21 -6.46 -16.43
CA GLU A 195 1.59 -6.94 -15.12
C GLU A 195 0.98 -6.12 -13.99
N VAL A 196 0.61 -6.80 -12.91
CA VAL A 196 0.13 -6.17 -11.67
C VAL A 196 1.12 -6.49 -10.55
N ILE A 197 1.67 -5.44 -9.96
CA ILE A 197 2.65 -5.52 -8.87
C ILE A 197 1.98 -5.15 -7.56
N LEU A 198 2.11 -6.00 -6.55
CA LEU A 198 1.58 -5.74 -5.22
C LEU A 198 2.66 -5.15 -4.32
N VAL A 199 2.34 -4.03 -3.68
CA VAL A 199 3.20 -3.28 -2.75
C VAL A 199 2.44 -3.03 -1.45
N GLY A 200 3.16 -3.00 -0.33
CA GLY A 200 2.59 -2.79 1.00
C GLY A 200 2.08 -4.06 1.67
N GLY A 201 2.26 -4.13 3.00
CA GLY A 201 1.98 -5.33 3.81
C GLY A 201 0.52 -5.80 3.74
N SER A 202 -0.43 -4.87 3.57
CA SER A 202 -1.86 -5.20 3.51
C SER A 202 -2.27 -5.93 2.23
N THR A 203 -1.42 -5.93 1.19
CA THR A 203 -1.62 -6.76 -0.02
C THR A 203 -1.41 -8.25 0.23
N ARG A 204 -0.90 -8.64 1.39
CA ARG A 204 -0.81 -10.05 1.81
C ARG A 204 -2.17 -10.66 2.16
N ILE A 205 -3.19 -9.85 2.41
CA ILE A 205 -4.55 -10.32 2.69
C ILE A 205 -5.08 -11.10 1.48
N PRO A 206 -5.45 -12.40 1.65
CA PRO A 206 -5.84 -13.24 0.51
C PRO A 206 -7.02 -12.69 -0.31
N ALA A 207 -8.00 -12.08 0.35
CA ALA A 207 -9.14 -11.47 -0.33
C ALA A 207 -8.74 -10.26 -1.21
N ILE A 208 -7.72 -9.48 -0.81
CA ILE A 208 -7.16 -8.41 -1.65
C ILE A 208 -6.52 -9.01 -2.90
N GLN A 209 -5.72 -10.06 -2.75
CA GLN A 209 -5.07 -10.71 -3.89
C GLN A 209 -6.12 -11.28 -4.87
N LYS A 210 -7.17 -11.88 -4.33
CA LYS A 210 -8.26 -12.46 -5.11
C LYS A 210 -9.03 -11.40 -5.89
N ILE A 211 -9.44 -10.30 -5.26
CA ILE A 211 -10.20 -9.24 -5.95
C ILE A 211 -9.37 -8.55 -7.04
N VAL A 212 -8.05 -8.40 -6.81
CA VAL A 212 -7.14 -7.86 -7.83
C VAL A 212 -7.02 -8.83 -9.01
N GLU A 213 -6.84 -10.13 -8.74
CA GLU A 213 -6.79 -11.16 -9.79
C GLU A 213 -8.09 -11.22 -10.59
N GLU A 214 -9.24 -11.17 -9.94
CA GLU A 214 -10.55 -11.16 -10.59
C GLU A 214 -10.76 -9.90 -11.45
N PHE A 215 -10.33 -8.73 -10.95
CA PHE A 215 -10.52 -7.46 -11.65
C PHE A 215 -9.63 -7.33 -12.90
N PHE A 216 -8.36 -7.73 -12.81
CA PHE A 216 -7.42 -7.64 -13.93
C PHE A 216 -7.42 -8.89 -14.83
N GLY A 217 -8.02 -10.00 -14.37
CA GLY A 217 -7.98 -11.29 -15.06
C GLY A 217 -6.58 -11.92 -15.14
N LYS A 218 -5.68 -11.51 -14.26
CA LYS A 218 -4.28 -11.94 -14.20
C LYS A 218 -3.85 -12.12 -12.75
N THR A 219 -3.05 -13.14 -12.49
CA THR A 219 -2.45 -13.35 -11.17
C THR A 219 -1.42 -12.26 -10.90
N PRO A 220 -1.55 -11.50 -9.80
CA PRO A 220 -0.58 -10.48 -9.45
C PRO A 220 0.82 -11.06 -9.21
N ASN A 221 1.85 -10.30 -9.59
CA ASN A 221 3.23 -10.70 -9.37
C ASN A 221 3.59 -10.61 -7.88
N ARG A 222 4.14 -11.69 -7.35
CA ARG A 222 4.53 -11.88 -5.94
C ARG A 222 5.99 -12.31 -5.80
N SER A 223 6.79 -12.14 -6.84
CA SER A 223 8.20 -12.60 -6.85
C SER A 223 9.08 -11.81 -5.89
N VAL A 224 8.67 -10.57 -5.55
CA VAL A 224 9.36 -9.72 -4.58
C VAL A 224 8.50 -9.54 -3.33
N ASN A 225 9.15 -9.44 -2.17
CA ASN A 225 8.47 -9.16 -0.90
C ASN A 225 7.80 -7.77 -0.95
N PRO A 226 6.48 -7.65 -0.80
CA PRO A 226 5.77 -6.38 -0.90
C PRO A 226 6.16 -5.36 0.17
N ASP A 227 6.77 -5.78 1.28
CA ASP A 227 7.25 -4.88 2.34
C ASP A 227 8.63 -4.29 2.01
N GLU A 228 9.42 -4.94 1.14
CA GLU A 228 10.81 -4.60 0.83
C GLU A 228 11.00 -4.09 -0.60
N VAL A 229 10.04 -4.28 -1.46
CA VAL A 229 10.14 -4.01 -2.90
C VAL A 229 10.59 -2.58 -3.21
N VAL A 230 10.09 -1.59 -2.50
CA VAL A 230 10.47 -0.17 -2.67
C VAL A 230 11.93 0.05 -2.27
N ALA A 231 12.35 -0.55 -1.15
CA ALA A 231 13.74 -0.45 -0.68
C ALA A 231 14.72 -1.13 -1.65
N ILE A 232 14.35 -2.31 -2.18
CA ILE A 232 15.13 -3.03 -3.19
C ILE A 232 15.27 -2.16 -4.45
N GLY A 233 14.17 -1.61 -4.97
CA GLY A 233 14.20 -0.73 -6.15
C GLY A 233 15.02 0.54 -5.93
N ALA A 234 14.95 1.14 -4.75
CA ALA A 234 15.78 2.26 -4.37
C ALA A 234 17.28 1.90 -4.32
N ALA A 235 17.62 0.71 -3.82
CA ALA A 235 19.00 0.20 -3.80
C ALA A 235 19.52 -0.03 -5.22
N ILE A 236 18.71 -0.61 -6.11
CA ILE A 236 19.05 -0.81 -7.53
C ILE A 236 19.33 0.55 -8.20
N GLN A 237 18.46 1.55 -7.98
CA GLN A 237 18.67 2.90 -8.50
C GLN A 237 19.97 3.52 -7.95
N GLY A 238 20.32 3.24 -6.70
CA GLY A 238 21.59 3.63 -6.08
C GLY A 238 22.77 3.01 -6.82
N GLY A 239 22.73 1.71 -7.08
CA GLY A 239 23.77 0.98 -7.82
C GLY A 239 23.96 1.50 -9.25
N VAL A 240 22.85 1.86 -9.92
CA VAL A 240 22.92 2.51 -11.24
C VAL A 240 23.60 3.87 -11.18
N LEU A 241 23.27 4.70 -10.17
CA LEU A 241 23.87 6.03 -10.01
C LEU A 241 25.37 5.98 -9.65
N THR A 242 25.83 4.90 -9.01
CA THR A 242 27.25 4.68 -8.68
C THR A 242 28.01 3.98 -9.81
N GLY A 243 27.30 3.46 -10.83
CA GLY A 243 27.89 2.72 -11.95
C GLY A 243 28.21 1.26 -11.63
N GLU A 244 27.73 0.75 -10.49
CA GLU A 244 27.90 -0.65 -10.08
C GLU A 244 26.93 -1.60 -10.83
N VAL A 245 25.78 -1.05 -11.24
CA VAL A 245 24.75 -1.76 -12.01
C VAL A 245 24.67 -1.10 -13.40
N LYS A 246 24.87 -1.87 -14.48
CA LYS A 246 25.00 -1.32 -15.84
C LYS A 246 23.83 -1.57 -16.76
N ASP A 247 23.01 -2.57 -16.51
CA ASP A 247 22.00 -3.09 -17.45
C ASP A 247 20.55 -2.86 -16.95
N VAL A 248 20.30 -1.74 -16.29
CA VAL A 248 18.96 -1.39 -15.78
C VAL A 248 18.48 -0.11 -16.43
N PRO A 249 17.18 -0.01 -16.80
CA PRO A 249 16.57 1.21 -17.31
C PRO A 249 16.78 2.39 -16.32
N VAL A 250 17.52 3.41 -16.74
CA VAL A 250 18.00 4.47 -15.84
C VAL A 250 17.12 5.70 -15.86
N SER A 251 16.29 5.84 -16.89
CA SER A 251 15.50 7.04 -17.09
C SER A 251 14.05 6.79 -16.70
N TYR A 252 13.47 7.70 -15.95
CA TYR A 252 12.04 7.82 -15.80
C TYR A 252 11.65 9.28 -16.03
N THR A 253 10.68 9.47 -16.87
CA THR A 253 10.06 10.77 -17.05
C THR A 253 8.97 10.91 -15.98
N HIS A 254 9.14 11.89 -15.13
CA HIS A 254 8.01 12.38 -14.36
C HIS A 254 7.02 13.04 -15.31
N LEU A 255 5.74 13.07 -14.92
CA LEU A 255 4.65 13.85 -15.54
C LEU A 255 4.99 15.33 -15.88
N ARG A 256 6.27 15.68 -16.02
CA ARG A 256 6.77 16.95 -16.52
C ARG A 256 6.67 17.12 -18.02
N ALA A 257 6.31 16.09 -18.78
CA ALA A 257 6.19 16.22 -20.25
C ALA A 257 5.13 17.25 -20.67
N HIS A 258 4.17 17.56 -19.82
CA HIS A 258 3.21 18.64 -20.04
C HIS A 258 3.72 20.04 -19.60
N GLU A 259 4.81 20.14 -18.84
CA GLU A 259 5.39 21.42 -18.44
C GLU A 259 6.44 21.92 -19.43
N THR A 260 7.21 21.02 -20.07
CA THR A 260 8.27 21.40 -20.99
C THR A 260 7.79 21.99 -22.31
N GLY A 261 6.56 21.69 -22.73
CA GLY A 261 5.96 22.28 -23.94
C GLY A 261 5.46 23.71 -23.80
N ARG A 262 5.47 24.32 -22.60
CA ARG A 262 4.93 25.66 -22.34
C ARG A 262 5.94 26.70 -21.88
N ASN A 263 7.19 26.32 -21.66
CA ASN A 263 8.24 27.24 -21.25
C ASN A 263 9.21 27.60 -22.41
N LEU A 264 8.81 27.33 -23.64
CA LEU A 264 9.57 27.70 -24.86
C LEU A 264 8.78 28.71 -25.71
N VAL A 265 8.11 29.69 -25.07
CA VAL A 265 7.71 30.94 -25.71
C VAL A 265 7.90 32.07 -24.72
#